data_cd2ad3a07af89df2f3832c5b8373d90e
#
_entry.id   cd2ad3a07af89df2f3832c5b8373d90e
#
_cell.length_a   1.000
_cell.length_b   1.000
_cell.length_c   1.000
_cell.angle_alpha   90.00
_cell.angle_beta   90.00
_cell.angle_gamma   90.00
#
_symmetry.space_group_name_H-M   'P 1'
#
loop_
_entity.id
_entity.type
_entity.pdbx_description
1 polymer ?
#
loop_
_entity_poly.entity_id
_entity_poly.type
_entity_poly.pdbx_seq_one_letter_code
_entity_poly.pdbx_strand_id
1 'polypeptide(L)'
;MKQFELVSLDMFQTLVNVDSRIEQIWKPILLSSYTYEAANKCAQLLLRYFFEHGVEMRKTKQFFLTKEVYERSFLSVFEHLNISYDTTAANKILFEEHRLSEFYEDTLEFLSRISAKYKICIVSDADDAMLPRFYTDYGIHIFTSEQYQSYKNDDNNTMFKEMLKFYNVNPSKVIHIGDSVSDVEGARREGIRTCWLNRNKKTWDYELKPDYVIESFHDLEGIL
;
A
#
# COMPACT_ATOMS: atom_id res chain seq x y z
N MET A 1 13.28 6.82 27.91
CA MET A 1 13.23 7.59 26.65
C MET A 1 12.45 6.75 25.65
N LYS A 2 11.58 7.36 24.85
CA LYS A 2 10.86 6.64 23.79
C LYS A 2 11.85 6.07 22.77
N GLN A 3 11.62 4.86 22.30
CA GLN A 3 12.45 4.23 21.26
C GLN A 3 12.29 4.97 19.93
N PHE A 4 11.06 5.33 19.55
CA PHE A 4 10.71 6.00 18.31
C PHE A 4 10.13 7.41 18.57
N GLU A 5 10.27 8.29 17.59
CA GLU A 5 9.71 9.64 17.56
C GLU A 5 8.64 9.79 16.47
N LEU A 6 8.78 9.02 15.37
CA LEU A 6 7.89 9.01 14.23
C LEU A 6 7.44 7.58 13.90
N VAL A 7 6.15 7.40 13.72
CA VAL A 7 5.54 6.19 13.18
C VAL A 7 5.09 6.48 11.75
N SER A 8 5.72 5.82 10.80
CA SER A 8 5.39 5.86 9.38
C SER A 8 4.56 4.62 9.03
N LEU A 9 3.48 4.79 8.31
CA LEU A 9 2.51 3.75 8.00
C LEU A 9 2.34 3.64 6.48
N ASP A 10 2.21 2.43 5.96
CA ASP A 10 1.61 2.24 4.66
C ASP A 10 0.08 2.43 4.73
N MET A 11 -0.57 2.61 3.57
CA MET A 11 -2.00 2.86 3.45
C MET A 11 -2.79 1.58 3.16
N PHE A 12 -2.59 1.03 1.95
CA PHE A 12 -3.41 -0.06 1.43
C PHE A 12 -2.97 -1.40 2.00
N GLN A 13 -3.93 -2.27 2.39
CA GLN A 13 -3.70 -3.54 3.08
C GLN A 13 -2.99 -3.40 4.45
N THR A 14 -2.71 -2.17 4.85
CA THR A 14 -2.14 -1.82 6.17
C THR A 14 -3.19 -1.12 7.03
N LEU A 15 -3.61 0.08 6.67
CA LEU A 15 -4.66 0.85 7.35
C LEU A 15 -6.06 0.53 6.81
N VAL A 16 -6.17 0.37 5.49
CA VAL A 16 -7.44 0.10 4.81
C VAL A 16 -7.40 -1.22 4.06
N ASN A 17 -8.53 -1.93 4.07
CA ASN A 17 -8.74 -3.21 3.42
C ASN A 17 -9.33 -3.01 2.01
N VAL A 18 -8.50 -3.09 0.96
CA VAL A 18 -8.97 -2.98 -0.42
C VAL A 18 -9.81 -4.18 -0.84
N ASP A 19 -9.64 -5.34 -0.20
CA ASP A 19 -10.41 -6.54 -0.51
C ASP A 19 -11.89 -6.40 -0.10
N SER A 20 -12.23 -5.46 0.80
CA SER A 20 -13.60 -5.12 1.14
C SER A 20 -14.41 -4.59 -0.06
N ARG A 21 -13.72 -4.18 -1.14
CA ARG A 21 -14.32 -3.56 -2.33
C ARG A 21 -14.30 -4.44 -3.59
N ILE A 22 -13.89 -5.71 -3.47
CA ILE A 22 -13.77 -6.63 -4.63
C ILE A 22 -15.10 -6.76 -5.38
N GLU A 23 -16.22 -6.89 -4.68
CA GLU A 23 -17.54 -6.97 -5.32
C GLU A 23 -17.86 -5.73 -6.16
N GLN A 24 -17.66 -4.55 -5.58
CA GLN A 24 -17.96 -3.27 -6.19
C GLN A 24 -17.09 -3.02 -7.42
N ILE A 25 -15.84 -3.49 -7.40
CA ILE A 25 -14.93 -3.40 -8.56
C ILE A 25 -15.38 -4.35 -9.67
N TRP A 26 -15.63 -5.62 -9.36
CA TRP A 26 -15.78 -6.63 -10.39
C TRP A 26 -17.21 -6.88 -10.86
N LYS A 27 -18.23 -6.56 -10.07
CA LYS A 27 -19.62 -6.74 -10.46
C LYS A 27 -20.03 -5.95 -11.71
N PRO A 28 -19.69 -4.65 -11.86
CA PRO A 28 -19.96 -3.90 -13.09
C PRO A 28 -19.13 -4.36 -14.28
N ILE A 29 -17.97 -4.99 -14.08
CA ILE A 29 -17.11 -5.50 -15.14
C ILE A 29 -17.59 -6.86 -15.64
N LEU A 30 -17.93 -7.76 -14.74
CA LEU A 30 -18.36 -9.13 -15.06
C LEU A 30 -19.83 -9.25 -15.47
N LEU A 31 -20.67 -8.28 -15.10
CA LEU A 31 -22.09 -8.24 -15.46
C LEU A 31 -22.83 -9.54 -15.11
N SER A 32 -23.44 -10.18 -16.11
CA SER A 32 -24.16 -11.46 -15.94
C SER A 32 -23.26 -12.65 -15.57
N SER A 33 -21.96 -12.55 -15.79
CA SER A 33 -20.96 -13.57 -15.41
C SER A 33 -20.44 -13.39 -13.98
N TYR A 34 -20.93 -12.39 -13.24
CA TYR A 34 -20.49 -12.15 -11.90
C TYR A 34 -20.86 -13.30 -10.96
N THR A 35 -19.85 -13.81 -10.28
CA THR A 35 -19.94 -14.56 -9.03
C THR A 35 -18.86 -14.08 -8.09
N TYR A 36 -19.01 -14.26 -6.79
CA TYR A 36 -17.97 -13.89 -5.83
C TYR A 36 -16.64 -14.62 -6.10
N GLU A 37 -16.70 -15.88 -6.51
CA GLU A 37 -15.53 -16.67 -6.87
C GLU A 37 -14.83 -16.12 -8.12
N ALA A 38 -15.60 -15.76 -9.17
CA ALA A 38 -15.06 -15.14 -10.38
C ALA A 38 -14.39 -13.80 -10.06
N ALA A 39 -15.02 -12.97 -9.22
CA ALA A 39 -14.46 -11.69 -8.81
C ALA A 39 -13.13 -11.85 -8.05
N ASN A 40 -13.06 -12.79 -7.10
CA ASN A 40 -11.81 -13.09 -6.37
C ASN A 40 -10.70 -13.60 -7.32
N LYS A 41 -11.04 -14.48 -8.26
CA LYS A 41 -10.09 -14.93 -9.28
C LYS A 41 -9.54 -13.78 -10.12
N CYS A 42 -10.42 -12.87 -10.55
CA CYS A 42 -10.01 -11.69 -11.29
C CYS A 42 -9.11 -10.77 -10.46
N ALA A 43 -9.46 -10.54 -9.19
CA ALA A 43 -8.66 -9.72 -8.28
C ALA A 43 -7.25 -10.31 -8.05
N GLN A 44 -7.15 -11.62 -7.84
CA GLN A 44 -5.86 -12.32 -7.71
C GLN A 44 -5.01 -12.21 -8.99
N LEU A 45 -5.64 -12.37 -10.16
CA LEU A 45 -4.96 -12.21 -11.44
C LEU A 45 -4.50 -10.78 -11.66
N LEU A 46 -5.35 -9.79 -11.33
CA LEU A 46 -5.00 -8.38 -11.43
C LEU A 46 -3.79 -8.04 -10.57
N LEU A 47 -3.78 -8.49 -9.32
CA LEU A 47 -2.66 -8.27 -8.41
C LEU A 47 -1.37 -8.93 -8.92
N ARG A 48 -1.44 -10.16 -9.45
CA ARG A 48 -0.30 -10.83 -10.06
C ARG A 48 0.27 -10.04 -11.23
N TYR A 49 -0.58 -9.66 -12.19
CA TYR A 49 -0.14 -8.86 -13.34
C TYR A 49 0.36 -7.47 -12.94
N PHE A 50 -0.21 -6.86 -11.90
CA PHE A 50 0.28 -5.60 -11.37
C PHE A 50 1.74 -5.70 -10.91
N PHE A 51 2.10 -6.75 -10.18
CA PHE A 51 3.49 -6.97 -9.79
C PHE A 51 4.40 -7.32 -10.97
N GLU A 52 3.96 -8.17 -11.89
CA GLU A 52 4.72 -8.55 -13.08
C GLU A 52 5.02 -7.32 -13.95
N HIS A 53 4.01 -6.53 -14.30
CA HIS A 53 4.18 -5.30 -15.08
C HIS A 53 4.97 -4.23 -14.33
N GLY A 54 4.75 -4.07 -13.04
CA GLY A 54 5.51 -3.15 -12.21
C GLY A 54 7.01 -3.46 -12.22
N VAL A 55 7.40 -4.74 -12.15
CA VAL A 55 8.81 -5.15 -12.29
C VAL A 55 9.36 -4.83 -13.67
N GLU A 56 8.60 -5.10 -14.74
CA GLU A 56 9.05 -4.80 -16.11
C GLU A 56 9.19 -3.30 -16.36
N MET A 57 8.21 -2.52 -15.95
CA MET A 57 8.21 -1.08 -16.14
C MET A 57 9.38 -0.40 -15.41
N ARG A 58 9.71 -0.84 -14.20
CA ARG A 58 10.87 -0.33 -13.45
C ARG A 58 12.22 -0.57 -14.13
N LYS A 59 12.35 -1.59 -14.99
CA LYS A 59 13.58 -1.81 -15.77
C LYS A 59 13.91 -0.65 -16.72
N THR A 60 12.93 0.14 -17.11
CA THR A 60 13.12 1.31 -17.97
C THR A 60 13.75 2.50 -17.24
N LYS A 61 13.83 2.46 -15.91
CA LYS A 61 14.26 3.57 -15.02
C LYS A 61 13.40 4.83 -15.15
N GLN A 62 12.21 4.72 -15.73
CA GLN A 62 11.21 5.79 -15.75
C GLN A 62 10.19 5.52 -14.65
N PHE A 63 9.69 6.59 -14.05
CA PHE A 63 8.55 6.49 -13.15
C PHE A 63 7.27 6.33 -13.99
N PHE A 64 6.41 5.44 -13.55
CA PHE A 64 5.07 5.27 -14.09
C PHE A 64 4.07 5.43 -12.96
N LEU A 65 2.93 6.03 -13.25
CA LEU A 65 1.82 6.09 -12.30
C LEU A 65 1.29 4.68 -12.01
N THR A 66 0.81 4.48 -10.82
CA THR A 66 0.10 3.24 -10.44
C THR A 66 -1.06 2.95 -11.40
N LYS A 67 -1.72 4.02 -11.86
CA LYS A 67 -2.76 3.97 -12.90
C LYS A 67 -2.28 3.26 -14.18
N GLU A 68 -1.09 3.59 -14.66
CA GLU A 68 -0.56 3.01 -15.91
C GLU A 68 -0.23 1.53 -15.76
N VAL A 69 0.24 1.13 -14.56
CA VAL A 69 0.49 -0.28 -14.23
C VAL A 69 -0.83 -1.06 -14.18
N TYR A 70 -1.87 -0.50 -13.55
CA TYR A 70 -3.20 -1.14 -13.50
C TYR A 70 -3.86 -1.23 -14.86
N GLU A 71 -3.75 -0.22 -15.74
CA GLU A 71 -4.29 -0.28 -17.11
C GLU A 71 -3.72 -1.46 -17.88
N ARG A 72 -2.40 -1.67 -17.82
CA ARG A 72 -1.75 -2.85 -18.43
C ARG A 72 -2.20 -4.15 -17.77
N SER A 73 -2.38 -4.14 -16.47
CA SER A 73 -2.79 -5.32 -15.72
C SER A 73 -4.22 -5.74 -16.03
N PHE A 74 -5.13 -4.77 -16.15
CA PHE A 74 -6.50 -5.05 -16.62
C PHE A 74 -6.53 -5.61 -18.03
N LEU A 75 -5.72 -5.07 -18.95
CA LEU A 75 -5.61 -5.62 -20.29
C LEU A 75 -5.21 -7.09 -20.26
N SER A 76 -4.17 -7.43 -19.49
CA SER A 76 -3.72 -8.82 -19.33
C SER A 76 -4.78 -9.74 -18.70
N VAL A 77 -5.53 -9.25 -17.70
CA VAL A 77 -6.65 -10.01 -17.10
C VAL A 77 -7.76 -10.25 -18.13
N PHE A 78 -8.13 -9.21 -18.89
CA PHE A 78 -9.21 -9.29 -19.86
C PHE A 78 -8.85 -10.22 -21.03
N GLU A 79 -7.64 -10.16 -21.52
CA GLU A 79 -7.15 -11.10 -22.53
C GLU A 79 -7.12 -12.54 -21.99
N HIS A 80 -6.58 -12.76 -20.76
CA HIS A 80 -6.48 -14.08 -20.16
C HIS A 80 -7.84 -14.75 -19.95
N LEU A 81 -8.87 -13.98 -19.57
CA LEU A 81 -10.20 -14.50 -19.21
C LEU A 81 -11.24 -14.26 -20.32
N ASN A 82 -10.85 -13.70 -21.48
CA ASN A 82 -11.76 -13.32 -22.58
C ASN A 82 -12.88 -12.38 -22.09
N ILE A 83 -12.55 -11.38 -21.25
CA ILE A 83 -13.49 -10.37 -20.78
C ILE A 83 -13.49 -9.20 -21.78
N SER A 84 -14.67 -8.83 -22.29
CA SER A 84 -14.84 -7.67 -23.14
C SER A 84 -15.30 -6.47 -22.31
N TYR A 85 -14.36 -5.67 -21.83
CA TYR A 85 -14.61 -4.45 -21.05
C TYR A 85 -13.52 -3.41 -21.35
N ASP A 86 -13.84 -2.13 -21.18
CA ASP A 86 -12.89 -1.03 -21.38
C ASP A 86 -11.92 -0.95 -20.17
N THR A 87 -10.62 -1.00 -20.45
CA THR A 87 -9.59 -1.01 -19.38
C THR A 87 -9.51 0.32 -18.62
N THR A 88 -9.74 1.44 -19.30
CA THR A 88 -9.75 2.76 -18.68
C THR A 88 -10.95 2.91 -17.74
N ALA A 89 -12.13 2.41 -18.16
CA ALA A 89 -13.32 2.39 -17.32
C ALA A 89 -13.12 1.46 -16.10
N ALA A 90 -12.52 0.29 -16.28
CA ALA A 90 -12.21 -0.63 -15.18
C ALA A 90 -11.22 0.00 -14.18
N ASN A 91 -10.20 0.66 -14.67
CA ASN A 91 -9.23 1.36 -13.84
C ASN A 91 -9.86 2.51 -13.04
N LYS A 92 -10.78 3.27 -13.66
CA LYS A 92 -11.54 4.30 -12.96
C LYS A 92 -12.38 3.71 -11.82
N ILE A 93 -13.07 2.60 -12.05
CA ILE A 93 -13.84 1.89 -11.01
C ILE A 93 -12.90 1.47 -9.88
N LEU A 94 -11.75 0.85 -10.20
CA LEU A 94 -10.77 0.44 -9.19
C LEU A 94 -10.33 1.60 -8.31
N PHE A 95 -10.00 2.74 -8.90
CA PHE A 95 -9.52 3.92 -8.16
C PHE A 95 -10.62 4.52 -7.27
N GLU A 96 -11.85 4.60 -7.79
CA GLU A 96 -13.01 5.06 -7.00
C GLU A 96 -13.26 4.13 -5.80
N GLU A 97 -13.20 2.81 -6.01
CA GLU A 97 -13.42 1.84 -4.95
C GLU A 97 -12.25 1.78 -3.93
N HIS A 98 -11.00 1.97 -4.37
CA HIS A 98 -9.87 2.12 -3.44
C HIS A 98 -10.04 3.33 -2.52
N ARG A 99 -10.58 4.44 -3.02
CA ARG A 99 -10.89 5.62 -2.19
C ARG A 99 -11.97 5.36 -1.14
N LEU A 100 -12.82 4.36 -1.38
CA LEU A 100 -13.92 3.95 -0.49
C LEU A 100 -13.54 2.74 0.37
N SER A 101 -12.28 2.31 0.34
CA SER A 101 -11.82 1.17 1.15
C SER A 101 -12.03 1.43 2.63
N GLU A 102 -12.50 0.40 3.33
CA GLU A 102 -12.80 0.46 4.75
C GLU A 102 -11.53 0.24 5.59
N PHE A 103 -11.50 0.81 6.78
CA PHE A 103 -10.45 0.50 7.75
C PHE A 103 -10.50 -0.97 8.17
N TYR A 104 -9.34 -1.54 8.47
CA TYR A 104 -9.31 -2.72 9.31
C TYR A 104 -9.85 -2.41 10.71
N GLU A 105 -10.43 -3.41 11.37
CA GLU A 105 -11.10 -3.26 12.66
C GLU A 105 -10.20 -2.62 13.73
N ASP A 106 -8.90 -2.93 13.71
CA ASP A 106 -7.90 -2.45 14.67
C ASP A 106 -7.31 -1.06 14.36
N THR A 107 -7.59 -0.51 13.15
CA THR A 107 -6.92 0.70 12.66
C THR A 107 -7.30 1.95 13.45
N LEU A 108 -8.59 2.20 13.67
CA LEU A 108 -9.05 3.42 14.33
C LEU A 108 -8.59 3.51 15.79
N GLU A 109 -8.67 2.40 16.51
CA GLU A 109 -8.17 2.30 17.88
C GLU A 109 -6.66 2.57 17.94
N PHE A 110 -5.92 1.93 17.02
CA PHE A 110 -4.48 2.12 16.91
C PHE A 110 -4.11 3.59 16.65
N LEU A 111 -4.70 4.22 15.63
CA LEU A 111 -4.42 5.63 15.30
C LEU A 111 -4.74 6.55 16.47
N SER A 112 -5.87 6.34 17.15
CA SER A 112 -6.25 7.13 18.33
C SER A 112 -5.22 6.99 19.45
N ARG A 113 -4.74 5.77 19.71
CA ARG A 113 -3.77 5.47 20.77
C ARG A 113 -2.39 6.08 20.52
N ILE A 114 -1.90 6.05 19.25
CA ILE A 114 -0.55 6.52 18.93
C ILE A 114 -0.48 8.01 18.65
N SER A 115 -1.56 8.65 18.16
CA SER A 115 -1.58 10.08 17.81
C SER A 115 -1.22 11.01 18.97
N ALA A 116 -1.56 10.64 20.20
CA ALA A 116 -1.20 11.38 21.40
C ALA A 116 0.28 11.24 21.81
N LYS A 117 0.98 10.25 21.26
CA LYS A 117 2.33 9.87 21.70
C LYS A 117 3.40 10.10 20.65
N TYR A 118 3.10 9.93 19.38
CA TYR A 118 4.05 9.93 18.26
C TYR A 118 3.64 10.90 17.19
N LYS A 119 4.60 11.43 16.42
CA LYS A 119 4.31 11.95 15.10
C LYS A 119 3.92 10.79 14.19
N ILE A 120 2.95 11.01 13.30
CA ILE A 120 2.45 9.98 12.38
C ILE A 120 2.52 10.53 10.96
N CYS A 121 2.93 9.70 10.02
CA CYS A 121 2.81 9.97 8.59
C CYS A 121 2.43 8.70 7.83
N ILE A 122 2.02 8.88 6.59
CA ILE A 122 1.76 7.80 5.65
C ILE A 122 2.79 7.87 4.52
N VAL A 123 3.34 6.72 4.12
CA VAL A 123 4.20 6.56 2.93
C VAL A 123 3.61 5.44 2.10
N SER A 124 3.04 5.75 0.94
CA SER A 124 2.27 4.80 0.15
C SER A 124 2.65 4.80 -1.33
N ASP A 125 2.79 3.62 -1.90
CA ASP A 125 2.89 3.42 -3.35
C ASP A 125 1.51 3.59 -3.97
N ALA A 126 1.12 4.85 -4.23
CA ALA A 126 -0.23 5.21 -4.66
C ALA A 126 -0.22 6.47 -5.54
N ASP A 127 -1.23 6.55 -6.40
CA ASP A 127 -1.62 7.79 -7.05
C ASP A 127 -2.64 8.54 -6.17
N ASP A 128 -2.59 9.86 -6.16
CA ASP A 128 -3.45 10.70 -5.31
C ASP A 128 -4.96 10.46 -5.56
N ALA A 129 -5.30 10.10 -6.80
CA ALA A 129 -6.68 9.83 -7.20
C ALA A 129 -7.31 8.61 -6.53
N MET A 130 -6.50 7.66 -6.02
CA MET A 130 -6.99 6.45 -5.37
C MET A 130 -7.00 6.52 -3.83
N LEU A 131 -6.52 7.61 -3.24
CA LEU A 131 -6.35 7.72 -1.80
C LEU A 131 -7.68 7.91 -1.05
N PRO A 132 -7.97 7.13 -0.01
CA PRO A 132 -8.98 7.46 0.99
C PRO A 132 -8.63 8.79 1.68
N ARG A 133 -9.61 9.65 1.95
CA ARG A 133 -9.35 11.02 2.44
C ARG A 133 -9.23 11.15 3.96
N PHE A 134 -9.37 10.09 4.71
CA PHE A 134 -9.38 10.13 6.17
C PHE A 134 -8.13 10.79 6.77
N TYR A 135 -6.96 10.66 6.13
CA TYR A 135 -5.71 11.23 6.64
C TYR A 135 -5.76 12.75 6.79
N THR A 136 -6.58 13.45 6.00
CA THR A 136 -6.82 14.89 6.15
C THR A 136 -7.54 15.20 7.44
N ASP A 137 -8.51 14.38 7.83
CA ASP A 137 -9.32 14.58 9.04
C ASP A 137 -8.50 14.38 10.31
N TYR A 138 -7.47 13.53 10.23
CA TYR A 138 -6.51 13.30 11.33
C TYR A 138 -5.28 14.21 11.28
N GLY A 139 -5.16 15.08 10.28
CA GLY A 139 -3.98 15.93 10.10
C GLY A 139 -2.70 15.14 9.82
N ILE A 140 -2.81 13.94 9.26
CA ILE A 140 -1.68 13.07 8.94
C ILE A 140 -1.11 13.48 7.58
N HIS A 141 0.20 13.76 7.53
CA HIS A 141 0.89 14.02 6.27
C HIS A 141 1.13 12.72 5.50
N ILE A 142 0.93 12.76 4.18
CA ILE A 142 1.14 11.61 3.29
C ILE A 142 2.23 11.91 2.26
N PHE A 143 3.03 10.90 1.96
CA PHE A 143 4.04 10.86 0.91
C PHE A 143 3.62 9.78 -0.08
N THR A 144 3.34 10.16 -1.34
CA THR A 144 2.87 9.22 -2.37
C THR A 144 3.90 9.01 -3.45
N SER A 145 3.85 7.85 -4.11
CA SER A 145 4.71 7.59 -5.27
C SER A 145 4.47 8.57 -6.41
N GLU A 146 3.23 9.00 -6.64
CA GLU A 146 2.91 10.03 -7.64
C GLU A 146 3.59 11.37 -7.33
N GLN A 147 3.47 11.86 -6.08
CA GLN A 147 4.01 13.15 -5.66
C GLN A 147 5.54 13.20 -5.80
N TYR A 148 6.23 12.11 -5.49
CA TYR A 148 7.70 12.06 -5.49
C TYR A 148 8.29 11.35 -6.71
N GLN A 149 7.47 10.86 -7.62
CA GLN A 149 7.87 10.09 -8.81
C GLN A 149 8.86 8.96 -8.46
N SER A 150 8.57 8.25 -7.39
CA SER A 150 9.41 7.19 -6.83
C SER A 150 8.57 6.23 -6.01
N TYR A 151 8.73 4.94 -6.23
CA TYR A 151 8.16 3.90 -5.37
C TYR A 151 9.04 3.66 -4.13
N LYS A 152 8.46 3.12 -3.06
CA LYS A 152 9.16 2.81 -1.79
C LYS A 152 10.41 1.96 -2.00
N ASN A 153 10.39 1.06 -2.98
CA ASN A 153 11.49 0.14 -3.26
C ASN A 153 12.35 0.54 -4.47
N ASP A 154 12.25 1.75 -4.98
CA ASP A 154 13.12 2.27 -6.02
C ASP A 154 14.53 2.54 -5.48
N ASP A 155 15.53 2.50 -6.36
CA ASP A 155 16.94 2.78 -6.02
C ASP A 155 17.11 4.17 -5.40
N ASN A 156 16.34 5.15 -5.86
CA ASN A 156 16.38 6.53 -5.37
C ASN A 156 15.75 6.67 -3.98
N ASN A 157 14.76 5.85 -3.65
CA ASN A 157 14.03 5.85 -2.38
C ASN A 157 13.60 7.24 -1.89
N THR A 158 13.08 8.05 -2.83
CA THR A 158 12.84 9.49 -2.61
C THR A 158 11.80 9.74 -1.52
N MET A 159 10.73 8.94 -1.46
CA MET A 159 9.67 9.14 -0.47
C MET A 159 10.18 9.05 0.97
N PHE A 160 10.97 8.02 1.30
CA PHE A 160 11.50 7.89 2.67
C PHE A 160 12.53 8.98 2.98
N LYS A 161 13.37 9.37 2.03
CA LYS A 161 14.34 10.47 2.20
C LYS A 161 13.64 11.81 2.46
N GLU A 162 12.62 12.14 1.67
CA GLU A 162 11.86 13.38 1.87
C GLU A 162 11.02 13.35 3.15
N MET A 163 10.48 12.20 3.54
CA MET A 163 9.83 12.02 4.83
C MET A 163 10.79 12.30 6.00
N LEU A 164 11.99 11.72 5.99
CA LEU A 164 13.01 11.94 7.02
C LEU A 164 13.42 13.42 7.10
N LYS A 165 13.59 14.07 5.96
CA LYS A 165 13.91 15.50 5.85
C LYS A 165 12.76 16.37 6.37
N PHE A 166 11.53 16.10 5.97
CA PHE A 166 10.33 16.85 6.38
C PHE A 166 10.17 16.86 7.91
N TYR A 167 10.34 15.70 8.54
CA TYR A 167 10.22 15.58 10.00
C TYR A 167 11.50 15.93 10.76
N ASN A 168 12.61 16.14 10.07
CA ASN A 168 13.95 16.37 10.64
C ASN A 168 14.25 15.35 11.74
N VAL A 169 14.12 14.05 11.41
CA VAL A 169 14.25 12.95 12.36
C VAL A 169 15.38 12.00 11.95
N ASN A 170 16.08 11.46 12.96
CA ASN A 170 17.06 10.41 12.69
C ASN A 170 16.36 9.13 12.25
N PRO A 171 16.79 8.44 11.17
CA PRO A 171 16.17 7.20 10.70
C PRO A 171 15.99 6.14 11.80
N SER A 172 16.96 6.00 12.70
CA SER A 172 16.89 5.05 13.84
C SER A 172 15.77 5.36 14.85
N LYS A 173 15.17 6.55 14.78
CA LYS A 173 14.03 7.00 15.60
C LYS A 173 12.69 6.87 14.87
N VAL A 174 12.70 6.29 13.70
CA VAL A 174 11.50 6.02 12.88
C VAL A 174 11.24 4.52 12.84
N ILE A 175 9.97 4.14 12.94
CA ILE A 175 9.49 2.82 12.58
C ILE A 175 8.51 2.95 11.41
N HIS A 176 8.71 2.15 10.36
CA HIS A 176 7.76 2.03 9.26
C HIS A 176 7.01 0.71 9.37
N ILE A 177 5.69 0.76 9.30
CA ILE A 177 4.79 -0.39 9.41
C ILE A 177 4.03 -0.53 8.10
N GLY A 178 4.15 -1.70 7.47
CA GLY A 178 3.46 -2.01 6.22
C GLY A 178 3.36 -3.51 5.98
N ASP A 179 2.58 -3.91 4.97
CA ASP A 179 2.26 -5.32 4.70
C ASP A 179 3.14 -5.95 3.60
N SER A 180 3.91 -5.15 2.89
CA SER A 180 4.63 -5.55 1.68
C SER A 180 6.15 -5.59 1.83
N VAL A 181 6.81 -6.25 0.89
CA VAL A 181 8.27 -6.27 0.82
C VAL A 181 8.84 -4.88 0.54
N SER A 182 8.14 -4.04 -0.22
CA SER A 182 8.59 -2.67 -0.52
C SER A 182 8.64 -1.79 0.73
N ASP A 183 7.75 -2.03 1.70
CA ASP A 183 7.76 -1.36 3.00
C ASP A 183 9.02 -1.71 3.79
N VAL A 184 9.36 -2.99 3.84
CA VAL A 184 10.50 -3.47 4.61
C VAL A 184 11.82 -3.09 3.95
N GLU A 185 11.99 -3.42 2.67
CA GLU A 185 13.26 -3.15 1.96
C GLU A 185 13.51 -1.67 1.78
N GLY A 186 12.48 -0.91 1.37
CA GLY A 186 12.60 0.52 1.15
C GLY A 186 12.97 1.28 2.42
N ALA A 187 12.27 1.04 3.52
CA ALA A 187 12.55 1.69 4.80
C ALA A 187 13.93 1.30 5.35
N ARG A 188 14.32 0.03 5.27
CA ARG A 188 15.64 -0.41 5.78
C ARG A 188 16.82 0.18 5.02
N ARG A 189 16.69 0.43 3.72
CA ARG A 189 17.75 1.12 2.94
C ARG A 189 18.08 2.49 3.48
N GLU A 190 17.10 3.16 4.07
CA GLU A 190 17.28 4.48 4.70
C GLU A 190 17.60 4.40 6.22
N GLY A 191 17.83 3.21 6.75
CA GLY A 191 18.15 3.01 8.17
C GLY A 191 16.95 3.11 9.11
N ILE A 192 15.73 3.06 8.57
CA ILE A 192 14.47 3.06 9.31
C ILE A 192 14.21 1.67 9.87
N ARG A 193 13.69 1.58 11.11
CA ARG A 193 13.20 0.32 11.67
C ARG A 193 11.92 -0.11 10.98
N THR A 194 11.78 -1.42 10.74
CA THR A 194 10.67 -1.98 9.96
C THR A 194 9.83 -2.95 10.76
N CYS A 195 8.53 -2.85 10.58
CA CYS A 195 7.56 -3.76 11.15
C CYS A 195 6.68 -4.31 10.02
N TRP A 196 6.79 -5.59 9.75
CA TRP A 196 5.93 -6.25 8.76
C TRP A 196 4.59 -6.62 9.39
N LEU A 197 3.52 -6.04 8.89
CA LEU A 197 2.15 -6.37 9.28
C LEU A 197 1.64 -7.53 8.43
N ASN A 198 1.75 -8.72 8.98
CA ASN A 198 1.44 -9.99 8.30
C ASN A 198 0.03 -10.51 8.64
N ARG A 199 -1.01 -9.73 8.30
CA ARG A 199 -2.42 -10.11 8.57
C ARG A 199 -2.80 -11.46 7.98
N ASN A 200 -2.18 -11.85 6.87
CA ASN A 200 -2.51 -13.07 6.12
C ASN A 200 -1.60 -14.27 6.46
N LYS A 201 -0.75 -14.17 7.48
CA LYS A 201 0.16 -15.24 7.94
C LYS A 201 1.03 -15.85 6.83
N LYS A 202 1.49 -14.99 5.93
CA LYS A 202 2.37 -15.39 4.81
C LYS A 202 3.78 -15.70 5.33
N THR A 203 4.53 -16.52 4.59
CA THR A 203 5.96 -16.72 4.83
C THR A 203 6.75 -15.55 4.25
N TRP A 204 7.78 -15.11 4.97
CA TRP A 204 8.71 -14.11 4.48
C TRP A 204 9.90 -14.79 3.78
N ASP A 205 9.90 -14.76 2.44
CA ASP A 205 10.88 -15.48 1.61
C ASP A 205 11.96 -14.55 1.00
N TYR A 206 12.14 -13.34 1.57
CA TYR A 206 13.14 -12.37 1.12
C TYR A 206 14.36 -12.38 2.02
N GLU A 207 15.54 -12.02 1.45
CA GLU A 207 16.81 -12.01 2.15
C GLU A 207 16.81 -10.99 3.30
N LEU A 208 16.36 -9.76 3.02
CA LEU A 208 16.28 -8.71 4.02
C LEU A 208 15.07 -8.93 4.92
N LYS A 209 15.32 -9.21 6.20
CA LYS A 209 14.26 -9.49 7.17
C LYS A 209 13.73 -8.21 7.83
N PRO A 210 12.42 -8.12 8.16
CA PRO A 210 11.89 -7.04 9.00
C PRO A 210 12.47 -7.10 10.43
N ASP A 211 12.53 -5.96 11.12
CA ASP A 211 12.96 -5.92 12.53
C ASP A 211 11.88 -6.51 13.44
N TYR A 212 10.61 -6.31 13.10
CA TYR A 212 9.44 -6.82 13.82
C TYR A 212 8.45 -7.45 12.85
N VAL A 213 7.70 -8.43 13.33
CA VAL A 213 6.58 -9.06 12.61
C VAL A 213 5.38 -9.06 13.53
N ILE A 214 4.24 -8.58 13.04
CA ILE A 214 2.97 -8.53 13.76
C ILE A 214 1.84 -9.05 12.86
N GLU A 215 0.76 -9.54 13.44
CA GLU A 215 -0.44 -9.98 12.70
C GLU A 215 -1.56 -8.93 12.76
N SER A 216 -1.51 -8.06 13.76
CA SER A 216 -2.45 -6.95 13.97
C SER A 216 -1.77 -5.75 14.64
N PHE A 217 -2.42 -4.59 14.64
CA PHE A 217 -1.93 -3.42 15.38
C PHE A 217 -1.97 -3.60 16.90
N HIS A 218 -2.73 -4.57 17.42
CA HIS A 218 -2.71 -4.91 18.84
C HIS A 218 -1.35 -5.45 19.29
N ASP A 219 -0.61 -6.12 18.39
CA ASP A 219 0.70 -6.72 18.69
C ASP A 219 1.82 -5.68 18.87
N LEU A 220 1.56 -4.39 18.56
CA LEU A 220 2.52 -3.30 18.73
C LEU A 220 2.72 -2.90 20.22
N GLU A 221 1.95 -3.45 21.13
CA GLU A 221 2.15 -3.24 22.57
C GLU A 221 3.51 -3.81 22.99
N GLY A 222 4.39 -2.96 23.49
CA GLY A 222 5.78 -3.32 23.83
C GLY A 222 6.82 -3.03 22.71
N ILE A 223 6.38 -2.64 21.51
CA ILE A 223 7.24 -2.12 20.44
C ILE A 223 7.18 -0.58 20.42
N LEU A 224 5.97 0.00 20.61
CA LEU A 224 5.68 1.43 20.65
C LEU A 224 5.45 1.97 22.07
#